data_7495e5e4d88a3158b3f73f80e354fe43
#
_entry.id   7495e5e4d88a3158b3f73f80e354fe43
#
_cell.length_a   1.000
_cell.length_b   1.000
_cell.length_c   1.000
_cell.angle_alpha   90.00
_cell.angle_beta   90.00
_cell.angle_gamma   90.00
#
_symmetry.space_group_name_H-M   'P 1'
#
loop_
_entity.id
_entity.type
_entity.pdbx_description
1 polymer ?
#
loop_
_entity_poly.entity_id
_entity_poly.type
_entity_poly.pdbx_seq_one_letter_code
_entity_poly.pdbx_strand_id
1 'polypeptide(L)'
;IAQAQVKTDELVSEHEIMQQAYAQANEVVMIATKQAQEILDNATNDANNIRMGAMQYTDDILKNLESTISHAMDSSKARSEAYMSALQGFLDVVTTNRAELNPTVDLQEEQQINTQDLQQSMPEQQ
;
A
#
# COMPACT_ATOMS: atom_id res chain seq x y z
N ILE A 1 52.47 75.79 17.60
CA ILE A 1 51.00 75.84 17.77
C ILE A 1 50.33 75.26 16.48
N ALA A 2 50.76 75.59 15.27
CA ALA A 2 50.22 75.07 14.03
C ALA A 2 50.48 73.57 13.88
N GLN A 3 51.64 73.05 14.28
CA GLN A 3 51.96 71.63 14.20
C GLN A 3 51.14 70.75 15.17
N ALA A 4 50.83 71.28 16.37
CA ALA A 4 49.99 70.59 17.35
C ALA A 4 48.55 70.52 16.90
N GLN A 5 48.03 71.54 16.20
CA GLN A 5 46.70 71.58 15.65
C GLN A 5 46.52 70.60 14.48
N VAL A 6 47.47 70.52 13.57
CA VAL A 6 47.49 69.56 12.44
C VAL A 6 47.53 68.15 12.97
N LYS A 7 48.33 67.87 14.00
CA LYS A 7 48.43 66.54 14.60
C LYS A 7 47.16 66.14 15.34
N THR A 8 46.45 67.06 15.97
CA THR A 8 45.16 66.86 16.61
C THR A 8 44.09 66.54 15.53
N ASP A 9 44.07 67.31 14.46
CA ASP A 9 43.13 67.06 13.32
C ASP A 9 43.37 65.72 12.66
N GLU A 10 44.62 65.28 12.47
CA GLU A 10 44.97 63.95 11.96
C GLU A 10 44.49 62.88 12.92
N LEU A 11 44.66 62.99 14.24
CA LEU A 11 44.18 61.98 15.21
C LEU A 11 42.66 61.89 15.26
N VAL A 12 41.96 63.05 15.17
CA VAL A 12 40.49 63.05 15.09
C VAL A 12 40.01 62.37 13.80
N SER A 13 40.66 62.65 12.67
CA SER A 13 40.34 62.05 11.39
C SER A 13 40.57 60.53 11.39
N GLU A 14 41.70 60.06 11.95
CA GLU A 14 41.97 58.64 12.12
C GLU A 14 40.94 57.95 13.03
N HIS A 15 40.50 58.59 14.09
CA HIS A 15 39.49 58.08 14.98
C HIS A 15 38.14 57.96 14.31
N GLU A 16 37.71 58.92 13.52
CA GLU A 16 36.49 58.90 12.73
C GLU A 16 36.53 57.78 11.67
N ILE A 17 37.67 57.61 10.99
CA ILE A 17 37.86 56.53 10.03
C ILE A 17 37.76 55.18 10.72
N MET A 18 38.37 55.01 11.89
CA MET A 18 38.26 53.77 12.67
C MET A 18 36.81 53.48 13.09
N GLN A 19 36.08 54.49 13.57
CA GLN A 19 34.68 54.35 13.95
C GLN A 19 33.81 53.93 12.75
N GLN A 20 34.02 54.53 11.59
CA GLN A 20 33.32 54.16 10.36
C GLN A 20 33.66 52.73 9.91
N ALA A 21 34.95 52.36 10.04
CA ALA A 21 35.38 51.00 9.70
C ALA A 21 34.72 49.94 10.61
N TYR A 22 34.64 50.22 11.93
CA TYR A 22 33.94 49.34 12.86
C TYR A 22 32.44 49.28 12.59
N ALA A 23 31.80 50.42 12.29
CA ALA A 23 30.39 50.46 11.94
C ALA A 23 30.09 49.65 10.68
N GLN A 24 30.91 49.80 9.63
CA GLN A 24 30.79 49.03 8.39
C GLN A 24 31.05 47.54 8.61
N ALA A 25 32.05 47.18 9.39
CA ALA A 25 32.34 45.79 9.73
C ALA A 25 31.17 45.14 10.48
N ASN A 26 30.59 45.84 11.46
CA ASN A 26 29.39 45.35 12.15
C ASN A 26 28.21 45.20 11.24
N GLU A 27 27.96 46.10 10.32
CA GLU A 27 26.90 46.03 9.33
C GLU A 27 27.08 44.80 8.40
N VAL A 28 28.31 44.58 7.92
CA VAL A 28 28.64 43.40 7.09
C VAL A 28 28.38 42.12 7.84
N VAL A 29 28.79 42.03 9.13
CA VAL A 29 28.54 40.85 9.98
C VAL A 29 27.04 40.65 10.19
N MET A 30 26.27 41.70 10.44
CA MET A 30 24.82 41.61 10.60
C MET A 30 24.13 41.13 9.33
N ILE A 31 24.49 41.67 8.17
CA ILE A 31 23.97 41.26 6.86
C ILE A 31 24.34 39.80 6.58
N ALA A 32 25.61 39.45 6.81
CA ALA A 32 26.06 38.07 6.58
C ALA A 32 25.33 37.07 7.49
N THR A 33 25.12 37.41 8.76
CA THR A 33 24.39 36.59 9.72
C THR A 33 22.93 36.42 9.28
N LYS A 34 22.29 37.51 8.87
CA LYS A 34 20.90 37.48 8.37
C LYS A 34 20.79 36.62 7.13
N GLN A 35 21.68 36.81 6.15
CA GLN A 35 21.69 35.98 4.93
C GLN A 35 21.94 34.51 5.22
N ALA A 36 22.86 34.20 6.13
CA ALA A 36 23.13 32.84 6.56
C ALA A 36 21.89 32.20 7.19
N GLN A 37 21.16 32.94 8.03
CA GLN A 37 19.91 32.43 8.61
C GLN A 37 18.82 32.21 7.55
N GLU A 38 18.66 33.16 6.63
CA GLU A 38 17.71 33.00 5.51
C GLU A 38 18.03 31.77 4.63
N ILE A 39 19.31 31.52 4.36
CA ILE A 39 19.75 30.34 3.63
C ILE A 39 19.41 29.06 4.40
N LEU A 40 19.67 29.03 5.70
CA LEU A 40 19.36 27.87 6.56
C LEU A 40 17.85 27.62 6.63
N ASP A 41 17.07 28.67 6.80
CA ASP A 41 15.60 28.57 6.88
C ASP A 41 15.02 28.08 5.54
N ASN A 42 15.49 28.62 4.43
CA ASN A 42 15.07 28.18 3.09
C ASN A 42 15.48 26.72 2.84
N ALA A 43 16.72 26.35 3.15
CA ALA A 43 17.19 24.98 3.00
C ALA A 43 16.41 23.99 3.86
N THR A 44 16.06 24.38 5.09
CA THR A 44 15.24 23.56 5.98
C THR A 44 13.83 23.39 5.44
N ASN A 45 13.22 24.48 4.96
CA ASN A 45 11.89 24.43 4.35
C ASN A 45 11.88 23.58 3.08
N ASP A 46 12.87 23.73 2.21
CA ASP A 46 12.99 22.95 0.99
C ASP A 46 13.18 21.46 1.30
N ALA A 47 14.05 21.14 2.26
CA ALA A 47 14.24 19.76 2.70
C ALA A 47 12.95 19.13 3.26
N ASN A 48 12.20 19.89 4.05
CA ASN A 48 10.91 19.44 4.57
C ASN A 48 9.87 19.23 3.46
N ASN A 49 9.81 20.16 2.51
CA ASN A 49 8.90 20.05 1.37
C ASN A 49 9.23 18.83 0.49
N ILE A 50 10.51 18.59 0.21
CA ILE A 50 10.98 17.42 -0.53
C ILE A 50 10.61 16.14 0.22
N ARG A 51 10.85 16.11 1.55
CA ARG A 51 10.50 14.95 2.37
C ARG A 51 9.00 14.67 2.36
N MET A 52 8.18 15.70 2.54
CA MET A 52 6.73 15.55 2.51
C MET A 52 6.23 15.10 1.14
N GLY A 53 6.77 15.68 0.07
CA GLY A 53 6.45 15.26 -1.30
C GLY A 53 6.83 13.80 -1.59
N ALA A 54 7.99 13.37 -1.11
CA ALA A 54 8.42 11.97 -1.25
C ALA A 54 7.53 11.00 -0.45
N MET A 55 7.12 11.39 0.75
CA MET A 55 6.19 10.59 1.57
C MET A 55 4.82 10.49 0.90
N GLN A 56 4.29 11.59 0.38
CA GLN A 56 3.03 11.62 -0.34
C GLN A 56 3.07 10.73 -1.58
N TYR A 57 4.12 10.86 -2.38
CA TYR A 57 4.31 10.03 -3.56
C TYR A 57 4.38 8.54 -3.23
N THR A 58 5.10 8.19 -2.17
CA THR A 58 5.20 6.81 -1.71
C THR A 58 3.85 6.28 -1.22
N ASP A 59 3.09 7.08 -0.47
CA ASP A 59 1.76 6.72 0.00
C ASP A 59 0.80 6.48 -1.17
N ASP A 60 0.83 7.34 -2.19
CA ASP A 60 0.00 7.18 -3.39
C ASP A 60 0.35 5.89 -4.17
N ILE A 61 1.63 5.54 -4.28
CA ILE A 61 2.07 4.27 -4.88
C ILE A 61 1.57 3.09 -4.06
N LEU A 62 1.70 3.14 -2.74
CA LEU A 62 1.25 2.06 -1.86
C LEU A 62 -0.28 1.89 -1.90
N LYS A 63 -1.04 2.98 -1.95
CA LYS A 63 -2.50 2.93 -2.14
C LYS A 63 -2.90 2.28 -3.47
N ASN A 64 -2.21 2.63 -4.55
CA ASN A 64 -2.46 2.02 -5.85
C ASN A 64 -2.15 0.52 -5.83
N LEU A 65 -1.06 0.13 -5.17
CA LEU A 65 -0.70 -1.27 -5.00
C LEU A 65 -1.72 -2.03 -4.15
N GLU A 66 -2.15 -1.45 -3.03
CA GLU A 66 -3.20 -2.00 -2.17
C GLU A 66 -4.49 -2.24 -2.97
N SER A 67 -4.93 -1.24 -3.73
CA SER A 67 -6.10 -1.36 -4.60
C SER A 67 -5.94 -2.47 -5.64
N THR A 68 -4.80 -2.56 -6.28
CA THR A 68 -4.51 -3.59 -7.28
C THR A 68 -4.53 -4.98 -6.67
N ILE A 69 -3.94 -5.16 -5.51
CA ILE A 69 -3.94 -6.44 -4.78
C ILE A 69 -5.37 -6.81 -4.36
N SER A 70 -6.13 -5.87 -3.81
CA SER A 70 -7.53 -6.08 -3.43
C SER A 70 -8.37 -6.54 -4.62
N HIS A 71 -8.28 -5.86 -5.75
CA HIS A 71 -8.99 -6.25 -6.96
C HIS A 71 -8.56 -7.64 -7.48
N ALA A 72 -7.27 -7.96 -7.40
CA ALA A 72 -6.79 -9.28 -7.79
C ALA A 72 -7.32 -10.38 -6.87
N MET A 73 -7.39 -10.12 -5.57
CA MET A 73 -7.95 -11.05 -4.58
C MET A 73 -9.45 -11.27 -4.82
N ASP A 74 -10.23 -10.21 -5.01
CA ASP A 74 -11.66 -10.29 -5.26
C ASP A 74 -11.95 -11.02 -6.57
N SER A 75 -11.21 -10.73 -7.62
CA SER A 75 -11.32 -11.41 -8.91
C SER A 75 -10.95 -12.90 -8.83
N SER A 76 -9.92 -13.23 -8.06
CA SER A 76 -9.51 -14.62 -7.82
C SER A 76 -10.56 -15.38 -7.02
N LYS A 77 -11.11 -14.75 -5.98
CA LYS A 77 -12.20 -15.32 -5.18
C LYS A 77 -13.44 -15.57 -6.01
N ALA A 78 -13.87 -14.60 -6.81
CA ALA A 78 -15.03 -14.75 -7.69
C ALA A 78 -14.87 -15.91 -8.71
N ARG A 79 -13.68 -16.04 -9.29
CA ARG A 79 -13.38 -17.17 -10.21
C ARG A 79 -13.39 -18.51 -9.47
N SER A 80 -12.82 -18.56 -8.28
CA SER A 80 -12.82 -19.76 -7.45
C SER A 80 -14.23 -20.17 -7.06
N GLU A 81 -15.08 -19.24 -6.65
CA GLU A 81 -16.48 -19.47 -6.31
C GLU A 81 -17.28 -19.95 -7.53
N ALA A 82 -17.08 -19.34 -8.70
CA ALA A 82 -17.72 -19.77 -9.94
C ALA A 82 -17.30 -21.20 -10.33
N TYR A 83 -16.04 -21.53 -10.20
CA TYR A 83 -15.52 -22.87 -10.46
C TYR A 83 -16.10 -23.90 -9.48
N MET A 84 -16.13 -23.60 -8.19
CA MET A 84 -16.74 -24.46 -7.18
C MET A 84 -18.24 -24.66 -7.42
N SER A 85 -18.95 -23.60 -7.79
CA SER A 85 -20.36 -23.68 -8.15
C SER A 85 -20.61 -24.57 -9.37
N ALA A 86 -19.77 -24.49 -10.40
CA ALA A 86 -19.85 -25.34 -11.56
C ALA A 86 -19.60 -26.83 -11.21
N LEU A 87 -18.59 -27.09 -10.37
CA LEU A 87 -18.32 -28.45 -9.89
C LEU A 87 -19.48 -29.01 -9.06
N GLN A 88 -20.08 -28.17 -8.20
CA GLN A 88 -21.25 -28.57 -7.43
C GLN A 88 -22.43 -28.91 -8.34
N GLY A 89 -22.67 -28.13 -9.38
CA GLY A 89 -23.67 -28.41 -10.38
C GLY A 89 -23.45 -29.76 -11.10
N PHE A 90 -22.22 -30.06 -11.50
CA PHE A 90 -21.88 -31.36 -12.08
C PHE A 90 -22.05 -32.49 -11.08
N LEU A 91 -21.65 -32.32 -9.84
CA LEU A 91 -21.84 -33.30 -8.79
C LEU A 91 -23.33 -33.60 -8.57
N ASP A 92 -24.18 -32.58 -8.54
CA ASP A 92 -25.61 -32.71 -8.37
C ASP A 92 -26.24 -33.51 -9.53
N VAL A 93 -25.83 -33.24 -10.76
CA VAL A 93 -26.26 -34.01 -11.94
C VAL A 93 -25.86 -35.49 -11.85
N VAL A 94 -24.61 -35.77 -11.49
CA VAL A 94 -24.10 -37.12 -11.29
C VAL A 94 -24.84 -37.86 -10.18
N THR A 95 -25.07 -37.18 -9.06
CA THR A 95 -25.79 -37.72 -7.91
C THR A 95 -27.24 -38.04 -8.28
N THR A 96 -27.91 -37.14 -8.98
CA THR A 96 -29.29 -37.36 -9.47
C THR A 96 -29.37 -38.53 -10.45
N ASN A 97 -28.46 -38.59 -11.41
CA ASN A 97 -28.43 -39.70 -12.36
C ASN A 97 -28.17 -41.06 -11.68
N ARG A 98 -27.31 -41.09 -10.68
CA ARG A 98 -27.07 -42.31 -9.88
C ARG A 98 -28.31 -42.72 -9.09
N ALA A 99 -29.00 -41.75 -8.48
CA ALA A 99 -30.25 -42.04 -7.78
C ALA A 99 -31.34 -42.57 -8.69
N GLU A 100 -31.43 -42.12 -9.94
CA GLU A 100 -32.34 -42.63 -10.95
C GLU A 100 -32.00 -44.08 -11.39
N LEU A 101 -30.71 -44.44 -11.37
CA LEU A 101 -30.27 -45.80 -11.66
C LEU A 101 -30.49 -46.77 -10.49
N ASN A 102 -30.37 -46.32 -9.26
CA ASN A 102 -30.55 -47.15 -8.07
C ASN A 102 -31.94 -47.77 -7.93
N PRO A 103 -33.07 -47.07 -8.17
CA PRO A 103 -34.39 -47.69 -8.14
C PRO A 103 -34.52 -48.87 -9.12
N THR A 104 -33.84 -48.80 -10.27
CA THR A 104 -33.82 -49.87 -11.26
C THR A 104 -33.05 -51.09 -10.79
N VAL A 105 -31.93 -50.87 -10.07
CA VAL A 105 -31.13 -51.92 -9.43
C VAL A 105 -31.88 -52.55 -8.27
N ASP A 106 -32.51 -51.76 -7.41
CA ASP A 106 -33.32 -52.22 -6.29
C ASP A 106 -34.52 -53.04 -6.75
N LEU A 107 -35.20 -52.63 -7.83
CA LEU A 107 -36.31 -53.38 -8.44
C LEU A 107 -35.84 -54.72 -9.03
N GLN A 108 -34.64 -54.79 -9.60
CA GLN A 108 -34.07 -56.03 -10.12
C GLN A 108 -33.69 -56.99 -8.98
N GLU A 109 -33.15 -56.49 -7.88
CA GLU A 109 -32.85 -57.31 -6.69
C GLU A 109 -34.13 -57.81 -6.03
N GLU A 110 -35.17 -56.97 -5.87
CA GLU A 110 -36.47 -57.42 -5.37
C GLU A 110 -37.14 -58.48 -6.25
N GLN A 111 -37.03 -58.35 -7.58
CA GLN A 111 -37.54 -59.36 -8.53
C GLN A 111 -36.76 -60.67 -8.42
N GLN A 112 -35.46 -60.63 -8.25
CA GLN A 112 -34.63 -61.83 -8.07
C GLN A 112 -34.94 -62.55 -6.74
N ILE A 113 -35.09 -61.82 -5.64
CA ILE A 113 -35.46 -62.37 -4.36
C ILE A 113 -36.84 -63.02 -4.41
N ASN A 114 -37.81 -62.37 -5.02
CA ASN A 114 -39.16 -62.87 -5.15
C ASN A 114 -39.25 -64.18 -6.02
N THR A 115 -38.41 -64.28 -7.05
CA THR A 115 -38.29 -65.46 -7.87
C THR A 115 -37.66 -66.66 -7.16
N GLN A 116 -36.66 -66.38 -6.31
CA GLN A 116 -36.02 -67.41 -5.49
C GLN A 116 -36.95 -67.95 -4.41
N ASP A 117 -37.69 -67.07 -3.72
CA ASP A 117 -38.69 -67.48 -2.73
C ASP A 117 -39.82 -68.35 -3.34
N LEU A 118 -40.28 -68.00 -4.56
CA LEU A 118 -41.27 -68.79 -5.25
C LEU A 118 -40.77 -70.19 -5.69
N GLN A 119 -39.50 -70.36 -6.03
CA GLN A 119 -38.86 -71.61 -6.30
C GLN A 119 -38.68 -72.50 -5.10
N GLN A 120 -38.44 -71.93 -3.92
CA GLN A 120 -38.30 -72.66 -2.66
C GLN A 120 -39.65 -73.07 -2.05
N SER A 121 -40.74 -72.43 -2.42
CA SER A 121 -42.06 -72.69 -1.88
C SER A 121 -42.85 -73.70 -2.69
N MET A 122 -42.33 -74.26 -3.81
CA MET A 122 -42.96 -75.34 -4.53
C MET A 122 -42.79 -76.70 -3.82
N PRO A 123 -43.86 -77.41 -3.50
CA PRO A 123 -43.74 -78.72 -2.92
C PRO A 123 -43.19 -79.73 -3.95
N GLU A 124 -42.18 -80.54 -3.55
CA GLU A 124 -41.76 -81.67 -4.33
C GLU A 124 -42.96 -82.64 -4.46
N GLN A 125 -43.46 -82.77 -5.64
CA GLN A 125 -44.40 -83.83 -5.95
C GLN A 125 -43.58 -85.13 -6.12
N GLN A 126 -43.72 -86.02 -5.21
CA GLN A 126 -43.37 -87.43 -5.41
C GLN A 126 -44.40 -88.11 -6.31
#